data_19092b4c68ac95e3a005fbf2f4e4b202
#
_entry.id   19092b4c68ac95e3a005fbf2f4e4b202
#
_cell.length_a   1.000
_cell.length_b   1.000
_cell.length_c   1.000
_cell.angle_alpha   90.00
_cell.angle_beta   90.00
_cell.angle_gamma   90.00
#
_symmetry.space_group_name_H-M   'P 1'
#
loop_
_entity.id
_entity.type
_entity.pdbx_description
1 polymer ?
#
loop_
_entity_poly.entity_id
_entity_poly.type
_entity_poly.pdbx_seq_one_letter_code
_entity_poly.pdbx_strand_id
1 'polypeptide(L)'
;MAAPYKMNILITGASGFVGRNLCAQLRNIRDGKAKNYAVSGDLTLYEYDLNSTPEELDAYCRDADFVFNLAGVNRLQDPAEFMRGNFGLASTLLATLKKHGNTCPVMISSSIQAALDNPYGESKRAEQLLFDYAEETGAKVLVYRFPNLFGKWCRPNYNSAVATFCNNIANDLPITVNDPSVVMHLVYIDDVVDELIG
;
A
#
# COMPACT_ATOMS: atom_id res chain seq x y z
N MET A 1 23.43 19.62 18.27
CA MET A 1 22.18 19.14 17.67
C MET A 1 22.57 18.12 16.63
N ALA A 2 22.06 16.90 16.70
CA ALA A 2 22.25 15.93 15.61
C ALA A 2 21.65 16.51 14.33
N ALA A 3 22.31 16.30 13.19
CA ALA A 3 21.76 16.70 11.89
C ALA A 3 20.38 16.02 11.71
N PRO A 4 19.40 16.70 11.13
CA PRO A 4 18.10 16.09 10.90
C PRO A 4 18.32 14.81 10.06
N TYR A 5 17.79 13.71 10.55
CA TYR A 5 17.86 12.42 9.84
C TYR A 5 17.07 12.56 8.55
N LYS A 6 17.76 12.41 7.43
CA LYS A 6 17.12 12.36 6.12
C LYS A 6 16.61 10.94 5.88
N MET A 7 15.34 10.78 5.55
CA MET A 7 14.72 9.50 5.30
C MET A 7 14.08 9.46 3.91
N ASN A 8 14.48 8.49 3.11
CA ASN A 8 13.93 8.26 1.77
C ASN A 8 12.89 7.13 1.86
N ILE A 9 11.66 7.42 1.54
CA ILE A 9 10.55 6.46 1.63
C ILE A 9 10.06 6.14 0.23
N LEU A 10 10.14 4.87 -0.17
CA LEU A 10 9.57 4.39 -1.43
C LEU A 10 8.13 3.92 -1.19
N ILE A 11 7.20 4.46 -1.94
CA ILE A 11 5.79 4.10 -1.90
C ILE A 11 5.37 3.62 -3.30
N THR A 12 5.12 2.32 -3.48
CA THR A 12 4.53 1.80 -4.70
C THR A 12 3.00 1.88 -4.61
N GLY A 13 2.32 2.12 -5.73
CA GLY A 13 0.87 2.38 -5.73
C GLY A 13 0.51 3.72 -5.09
N ALA A 14 1.37 4.72 -5.21
CA ALA A 14 1.27 6.02 -4.58
C ALA A 14 -0.01 6.79 -4.97
N SER A 15 -0.55 6.62 -6.18
CA SER A 15 -1.82 7.21 -6.62
C SER A 15 -3.06 6.38 -6.28
N GLY A 16 -2.88 5.18 -5.71
CA GLY A 16 -3.96 4.34 -5.19
C GLY A 16 -4.63 4.93 -3.95
N PHE A 17 -5.72 4.30 -3.49
CA PHE A 17 -6.50 4.81 -2.35
C PHE A 17 -5.64 4.96 -1.08
N VAL A 18 -4.97 3.89 -0.66
CA VAL A 18 -4.11 3.92 0.54
C VAL A 18 -2.87 4.77 0.30
N GLY A 19 -2.19 4.56 -0.84
CA GLY A 19 -0.95 5.28 -1.19
C GLY A 19 -1.13 6.79 -1.21
N ARG A 20 -2.22 7.28 -1.81
CA ARG A 20 -2.53 8.72 -1.87
C ARG A 20 -2.72 9.34 -0.48
N ASN A 21 -3.42 8.63 0.41
CA ASN A 21 -3.62 9.09 1.79
C ASN A 21 -2.30 9.09 2.57
N LEU A 22 -1.50 8.01 2.45
CA LEU A 22 -0.19 7.91 3.08
C LEU A 22 0.76 9.01 2.59
N CYS A 23 0.88 9.20 1.27
CA CYS A 23 1.71 10.26 0.69
C CYS A 23 1.29 11.66 1.18
N ALA A 24 -0.02 11.93 1.26
CA ALA A 24 -0.52 13.21 1.76
C ALA A 24 -0.12 13.44 3.23
N GLN A 25 -0.22 12.43 4.08
CA GLN A 25 0.15 12.54 5.48
C GLN A 25 1.66 12.67 5.68
N LEU A 26 2.46 11.89 4.95
CA LEU A 26 3.92 12.03 4.98
C LEU A 26 4.39 13.43 4.53
N ARG A 27 3.71 14.02 3.53
CA ARG A 27 3.95 15.44 3.15
C ARG A 27 3.58 16.40 4.28
N ASN A 28 2.48 16.17 5.00
CA ASN A 28 2.10 16.98 6.16
C ASN A 28 3.15 16.92 7.27
N ILE A 29 3.74 15.75 7.51
CA ILE A 29 4.83 15.55 8.48
C ILE A 29 6.07 16.32 8.01
N ARG A 30 6.50 16.11 6.77
CA ARG A 30 7.64 16.79 6.16
C ARG A 30 7.52 18.32 6.23
N ASP A 31 6.32 18.83 5.94
CA ASP A 31 6.04 20.26 5.93
C ASP A 31 5.77 20.83 7.35
N GLY A 32 5.92 20.02 8.42
CA GLY A 32 5.71 20.43 9.81
C GLY A 32 4.26 20.72 10.20
N LYS A 33 3.28 20.31 9.36
CA LYS A 33 1.84 20.49 9.59
C LYS A 33 1.28 19.42 10.55
N ALA A 34 1.85 18.22 10.53
CA ALA A 34 1.51 17.13 11.44
C ALA A 34 2.71 16.85 12.35
N LYS A 35 2.51 16.96 13.69
CA LYS A 35 3.58 16.92 14.69
C LYS A 35 3.49 15.76 15.66
N ASN A 36 2.46 14.92 15.54
CA ASN A 36 2.16 13.86 16.49
C ASN A 36 2.81 12.51 16.12
N TYR A 37 3.78 12.51 15.19
CA TYR A 37 4.47 11.33 14.73
C TYR A 37 5.91 11.30 15.22
N ALA A 38 6.43 10.10 15.48
CA ALA A 38 7.83 9.89 15.82
C ALA A 38 8.74 10.18 14.62
N VAL A 39 8.23 9.93 13.41
CA VAL A 39 8.89 10.29 12.16
C VAL A 39 8.82 11.79 11.99
N SER A 40 9.98 12.44 11.92
CA SER A 40 10.09 13.89 11.73
C SER A 40 11.38 14.20 10.97
N GLY A 41 11.44 15.34 10.28
CA GLY A 41 12.63 15.79 9.59
C GLY A 41 12.53 15.79 8.08
N ASP A 42 13.67 15.67 7.41
CA ASP A 42 13.78 15.75 5.95
C ASP A 42 13.33 14.42 5.30
N LEU A 43 12.07 14.37 4.87
CA LEU A 43 11.49 13.20 4.19
C LEU A 43 11.54 13.40 2.67
N THR A 44 12.17 12.47 1.97
CA THR A 44 12.05 12.33 0.52
C THR A 44 11.08 11.20 0.20
N LEU A 45 10.04 11.49 -0.58
CA LEU A 45 9.06 10.51 -1.01
C LEU A 45 9.34 10.10 -2.46
N TYR A 46 9.61 8.83 -2.66
CA TYR A 46 9.73 8.18 -3.96
C TYR A 46 8.39 7.53 -4.30
N GLU A 47 7.59 8.25 -5.08
CA GLU A 47 6.24 7.81 -5.46
C GLU A 47 6.32 7.03 -6.76
N TYR A 48 6.12 5.71 -6.68
CA TYR A 48 6.16 4.81 -7.84
C TYR A 48 4.75 4.31 -8.18
N ASP A 49 4.38 4.47 -9.46
CA ASP A 49 3.05 4.06 -9.95
C ASP A 49 3.10 3.66 -11.44
N LEU A 50 1.93 3.41 -12.04
CA LEU A 50 1.77 2.92 -13.41
C LEU A 50 2.50 3.75 -14.48
N ASN A 51 2.72 5.04 -14.25
CA ASN A 51 3.43 5.93 -15.16
C ASN A 51 4.94 6.05 -14.87
N SER A 52 5.41 5.38 -13.82
CA SER A 52 6.83 5.38 -13.46
C SER A 52 7.62 4.39 -14.31
N THR A 53 8.92 4.67 -14.48
CA THR A 53 9.80 3.85 -15.29
C THR A 53 10.57 2.81 -14.48
N PRO A 54 11.08 1.73 -15.09
CA PRO A 54 11.96 0.77 -14.41
C PRO A 54 13.24 1.41 -13.86
N GLU A 55 13.76 2.45 -14.51
CA GLU A 55 14.95 3.19 -14.09
C GLU A 55 14.68 3.98 -12.81
N GLU A 56 13.47 4.55 -12.67
CA GLU A 56 13.06 5.20 -11.43
C GLU A 56 12.97 4.19 -10.28
N LEU A 57 12.40 3.00 -10.53
CA LEU A 57 12.36 1.93 -9.52
C LEU A 57 13.77 1.52 -9.07
N ASP A 58 14.68 1.36 -10.03
CA ASP A 58 16.07 1.00 -9.75
C ASP A 58 16.77 2.04 -8.86
N ALA A 59 16.61 3.32 -9.20
CA ALA A 59 17.17 4.43 -8.42
C ALA A 59 16.53 4.51 -7.00
N TYR A 60 15.21 4.38 -6.90
CA TYR A 60 14.50 4.44 -5.64
C TYR A 60 14.86 3.28 -4.72
N CYS A 61 14.96 2.06 -5.25
CA CYS A 61 15.37 0.88 -4.48
C CYS A 61 16.81 0.98 -3.98
N ARG A 62 17.70 1.66 -4.71
CA ARG A 62 19.08 1.88 -4.25
C ARG A 62 19.12 2.76 -3.01
N ASP A 63 18.31 3.80 -2.96
CA ASP A 63 18.43 4.89 -2.01
C ASP A 63 17.35 4.87 -0.90
N ALA A 64 16.39 3.94 -0.95
CA ALA A 64 15.29 3.85 0.01
C ALA A 64 15.76 3.41 1.40
N ASP A 65 15.23 4.07 2.44
CA ASP A 65 15.39 3.71 3.85
C ASP A 65 14.19 2.90 4.39
N PHE A 66 13.03 3.00 3.71
CA PHE A 66 11.82 2.24 3.98
C PHE A 66 10.98 2.07 2.71
N VAL A 67 10.31 0.93 2.57
CA VAL A 67 9.43 0.64 1.42
C VAL A 67 8.01 0.31 1.89
N PHE A 68 7.04 1.08 1.39
CA PHE A 68 5.63 0.73 1.43
C PHE A 68 5.21 0.15 0.08
N ASN A 69 5.05 -1.17 -0.01
CA ASN A 69 4.53 -1.80 -1.22
C ASN A 69 2.99 -1.89 -1.14
N LEU A 70 2.34 -0.85 -1.62
CA LEU A 70 0.88 -0.69 -1.66
C LEU A 70 0.29 -0.93 -3.05
N ALA A 71 1.15 -1.12 -4.06
CA ALA A 71 0.69 -1.44 -5.39
C ALA A 71 0.00 -2.80 -5.41
N GLY A 72 -1.25 -2.80 -5.85
CA GLY A 72 -2.06 -3.99 -5.98
C GLY A 72 -3.25 -3.72 -6.88
N VAL A 73 -3.57 -4.67 -7.76
CA VAL A 73 -4.75 -4.59 -8.61
C VAL A 73 -5.85 -5.43 -7.97
N ASN A 74 -6.91 -4.78 -7.51
CA ASN A 74 -8.00 -5.45 -6.79
C ASN A 74 -9.12 -6.00 -7.69
N ARG A 75 -9.17 -5.60 -8.96
CA ARG A 75 -10.14 -6.08 -9.95
C ARG A 75 -9.55 -5.98 -11.34
N LEU A 76 -9.16 -7.11 -11.90
CA LEU A 76 -8.99 -7.27 -13.34
C LEU A 76 -10.00 -8.30 -13.83
N GLN A 77 -10.49 -8.09 -15.05
CA GLN A 77 -11.37 -9.06 -15.71
C GLN A 77 -10.59 -10.30 -16.18
N ASP A 78 -9.26 -10.17 -16.31
CA ASP A 78 -8.35 -11.23 -16.71
C ASP A 78 -7.46 -11.67 -15.52
N PRO A 79 -7.57 -12.92 -15.05
CA PRO A 79 -6.69 -13.48 -14.02
C PRO A 79 -5.20 -13.41 -14.39
N ALA A 80 -4.84 -13.48 -15.68
CA ALA A 80 -3.44 -13.42 -16.12
C ALA A 80 -2.82 -12.01 -16.00
N GLU A 81 -3.64 -10.95 -16.12
CA GLU A 81 -3.19 -9.57 -15.86
C GLU A 81 -3.07 -9.28 -14.37
N PHE A 82 -3.94 -9.89 -13.57
CA PHE A 82 -3.85 -9.84 -12.10
C PHE A 82 -2.53 -10.44 -11.60
N MET A 83 -2.13 -11.62 -12.14
CA MET A 83 -0.86 -12.29 -11.85
C MET A 83 0.35 -11.40 -12.17
N ARG A 84 0.34 -10.78 -13.34
CA ARG A 84 1.45 -9.91 -13.79
C ARG A 84 1.55 -8.61 -12.99
N GLY A 85 0.42 -8.06 -12.52
CA GLY A 85 0.40 -6.79 -11.80
C GLY A 85 0.92 -6.88 -10.36
N ASN A 86 0.37 -7.77 -9.55
CA ASN A 86 0.65 -7.82 -8.11
C ASN A 86 1.92 -8.60 -7.77
N PHE A 87 2.02 -9.81 -8.29
CA PHE A 87 3.19 -10.66 -8.06
C PHE A 87 4.42 -10.17 -8.82
N GLY A 88 4.24 -9.73 -10.08
CA GLY A 88 5.34 -9.25 -10.90
C GLY A 88 6.03 -8.02 -10.31
N LEU A 89 5.27 -7.03 -9.82
CA LEU A 89 5.87 -5.83 -9.24
C LEU A 89 6.56 -6.14 -7.90
N ALA A 90 5.92 -6.91 -7.01
CA ALA A 90 6.53 -7.29 -5.75
C ALA A 90 7.84 -8.07 -5.96
N SER A 91 7.86 -9.03 -6.90
CA SER A 91 9.06 -9.77 -7.27
C SER A 91 10.16 -8.87 -7.83
N THR A 92 9.81 -7.96 -8.75
CA THR A 92 10.76 -7.00 -9.33
C THR A 92 11.32 -6.05 -8.27
N LEU A 93 10.49 -5.53 -7.39
CA LEU A 93 10.89 -4.66 -6.28
C LEU A 93 11.92 -5.34 -5.38
N LEU A 94 11.60 -6.54 -4.88
CA LEU A 94 12.49 -7.30 -3.99
C LEU A 94 13.79 -7.70 -4.69
N ALA A 95 13.73 -8.12 -5.95
CA ALA A 95 14.92 -8.42 -6.75
C ALA A 95 15.81 -7.17 -6.96
N THR A 96 15.20 -5.99 -7.13
CA THR A 96 15.93 -4.73 -7.30
C THR A 96 16.58 -4.28 -6.00
N LEU A 97 15.92 -4.41 -4.85
CA LEU A 97 16.51 -4.18 -3.54
C LEU A 97 17.72 -5.11 -3.31
N LYS A 98 17.58 -6.41 -3.61
CA LYS A 98 18.69 -7.39 -3.53
C LYS A 98 19.85 -7.01 -4.45
N LYS A 99 19.58 -6.59 -5.69
CA LYS A 99 20.60 -6.12 -6.67
C LYS A 99 21.46 -5.00 -6.08
N HIS A 100 20.88 -4.09 -5.31
CA HIS A 100 21.59 -2.98 -4.67
C HIS A 100 22.13 -3.32 -3.28
N GLY A 101 21.90 -4.54 -2.76
CA GLY A 101 22.25 -4.89 -1.39
C GLY A 101 21.51 -4.07 -0.35
N ASN A 102 20.37 -3.46 -0.72
CA ASN A 102 19.57 -2.65 0.18
C ASN A 102 18.65 -3.56 1.00
N THR A 103 18.86 -3.58 2.32
CA THR A 103 18.10 -4.38 3.29
C THR A 103 17.17 -3.52 4.15
N CYS A 104 16.73 -2.38 3.62
CA CYS A 104 15.76 -1.52 4.33
C CYS A 104 14.46 -2.29 4.63
N PRO A 105 13.72 -1.89 5.67
CA PRO A 105 12.43 -2.49 5.97
C PRO A 105 11.45 -2.41 4.80
N VAL A 106 10.74 -3.50 4.54
CA VAL A 106 9.71 -3.58 3.49
C VAL A 106 8.37 -3.97 4.09
N MET A 107 7.38 -3.14 3.88
CA MET A 107 5.98 -3.41 4.21
C MET A 107 5.20 -3.77 2.95
N ILE A 108 4.39 -4.82 3.01
CA ILE A 108 3.44 -5.18 1.96
C ILE A 108 2.00 -5.12 2.48
N SER A 109 1.11 -4.54 1.66
CA SER A 109 -0.32 -4.63 1.90
C SER A 109 -0.89 -5.93 1.36
N SER A 110 -1.68 -6.61 2.17
CA SER A 110 -2.44 -7.80 1.82
C SER A 110 -3.92 -7.59 2.19
N SER A 111 -4.77 -8.57 1.92
CA SER A 111 -6.19 -8.52 2.26
C SER A 111 -6.53 -9.62 3.25
N ILE A 112 -7.48 -9.37 4.14
CA ILE A 112 -8.05 -10.43 5.00
C ILE A 112 -8.69 -11.55 4.18
N GLN A 113 -9.13 -11.27 2.94
CA GLN A 113 -9.66 -12.27 2.01
C GLN A 113 -8.58 -13.23 1.48
N ALA A 114 -7.29 -12.88 1.61
CA ALA A 114 -6.17 -13.76 1.26
C ALA A 114 -6.15 -15.07 2.07
N ALA A 115 -6.85 -15.12 3.20
CA ALA A 115 -7.00 -16.32 4.03
C ALA A 115 -8.08 -17.28 3.52
N LEU A 116 -8.91 -16.87 2.55
CA LEU A 116 -9.97 -17.70 1.98
C LEU A 116 -9.43 -18.56 0.82
N ASP A 117 -9.94 -19.79 0.70
CA ASP A 117 -9.49 -20.81 -0.28
C ASP A 117 -10.07 -20.54 -1.68
N ASN A 118 -9.70 -19.43 -2.30
CA ASN A 118 -10.14 -19.05 -3.64
C ASN A 118 -9.00 -18.36 -4.42
N PRO A 119 -9.17 -17.80 -5.65
CA PRO A 119 -8.11 -17.25 -6.53
C PRO A 119 -7.14 -16.23 -5.90
N TYR A 120 -7.33 -15.85 -4.64
CA TYR A 120 -6.40 -15.07 -3.82
C TYR A 120 -5.10 -15.82 -3.39
N GLY A 121 -4.83 -16.99 -3.93
CA GLY A 121 -3.54 -17.68 -3.76
C GLY A 121 -2.30 -16.82 -4.06
N GLU A 122 -2.51 -15.67 -4.71
CA GLU A 122 -1.48 -14.69 -5.06
C GLU A 122 -1.07 -13.77 -3.91
N SER A 123 -2.01 -13.40 -3.04
CA SER A 123 -1.63 -12.65 -1.83
C SER A 123 -0.75 -13.51 -0.93
N LYS A 124 -1.03 -14.82 -0.86
CA LYS A 124 -0.17 -15.78 -0.16
C LYS A 124 1.21 -15.92 -0.81
N ARG A 125 1.28 -15.88 -2.15
CA ARG A 125 2.57 -15.91 -2.88
C ARG A 125 3.37 -14.63 -2.67
N ALA A 126 2.74 -13.47 -2.66
CA ALA A 126 3.42 -12.21 -2.39
C ALA A 126 3.92 -12.14 -0.93
N GLU A 127 3.15 -12.64 0.03
CA GLU A 127 3.59 -12.79 1.42
C GLU A 127 4.77 -13.76 1.51
N GLN A 128 4.72 -14.90 0.83
CA GLN A 128 5.81 -15.88 0.81
C GLN A 128 7.08 -15.30 0.21
N LEU A 129 7.00 -14.60 -0.93
CA LEU A 129 8.16 -13.91 -1.51
C LEU A 129 8.82 -12.94 -0.52
N LEU A 130 8.02 -12.23 0.27
CA LEU A 130 8.53 -11.29 1.25
C LEU A 130 9.26 -12.02 2.39
N PHE A 131 8.73 -13.16 2.84
CA PHE A 131 9.39 -13.98 3.86
C PHE A 131 10.68 -14.62 3.35
N ASP A 132 10.67 -15.15 2.12
CA ASP A 132 11.88 -15.69 1.47
C ASP A 132 12.95 -14.60 1.32
N TYR A 133 12.55 -13.39 0.93
CA TYR A 133 13.44 -12.22 0.89
C TYR A 133 14.03 -11.88 2.26
N ALA A 134 13.22 -11.92 3.33
CA ALA A 134 13.69 -11.68 4.69
C ALA A 134 14.70 -12.74 5.17
N GLU A 135 14.44 -14.00 4.86
CA GLU A 135 15.38 -15.11 5.17
C GLU A 135 16.72 -14.95 4.44
N GLU A 136 16.68 -14.60 3.16
CA GLU A 136 17.87 -14.45 2.34
C GLU A 136 18.71 -13.21 2.69
N THR A 137 18.08 -12.11 3.08
CA THR A 137 18.75 -10.79 3.21
C THR A 137 18.90 -10.33 4.66
N GLY A 138 18.13 -10.88 5.59
CA GLY A 138 18.01 -10.36 6.95
C GLY A 138 17.20 -9.08 7.08
N ALA A 139 16.54 -8.63 6.01
CA ALA A 139 15.70 -7.43 6.02
C ALA A 139 14.48 -7.60 6.94
N LYS A 140 14.08 -6.53 7.61
CA LYS A 140 12.81 -6.50 8.36
C LYS A 140 11.64 -6.44 7.38
N VAL A 141 10.65 -7.30 7.55
CA VAL A 141 9.46 -7.33 6.72
C VAL A 141 8.20 -7.22 7.55
N LEU A 142 7.18 -6.55 6.99
CA LEU A 142 5.90 -6.30 7.63
C LEU A 142 4.78 -6.66 6.66
N VAL A 143 3.78 -7.42 7.11
CA VAL A 143 2.59 -7.76 6.33
C VAL A 143 1.37 -7.18 7.02
N TYR A 144 0.72 -6.22 6.36
CA TYR A 144 -0.53 -5.64 6.82
C TYR A 144 -1.71 -6.20 6.03
N ARG A 145 -2.64 -6.87 6.72
CA ARG A 145 -3.87 -7.41 6.12
C ARG A 145 -5.01 -6.44 6.38
N PHE A 146 -5.35 -5.66 5.36
CA PHE A 146 -6.41 -4.67 5.46
C PHE A 146 -7.80 -5.30 5.41
N PRO A 147 -8.72 -4.87 6.32
CA PRO A 147 -10.15 -5.15 6.21
C PRO A 147 -10.80 -4.24 5.16
N ASN A 148 -12.13 -4.03 5.25
CA ASN A 148 -12.79 -3.09 4.33
C ASN A 148 -12.48 -1.65 4.71
N LEU A 149 -11.68 -0.98 3.92
CA LEU A 149 -11.27 0.40 4.14
C LEU A 149 -12.27 1.38 3.54
N PHE A 150 -12.44 2.53 4.20
CA PHE A 150 -13.26 3.64 3.70
C PHE A 150 -12.66 4.99 4.08
N GLY A 151 -13.11 6.06 3.41
CA GLY A 151 -12.69 7.42 3.73
C GLY A 151 -12.41 8.26 2.50
N LYS A 152 -11.67 9.35 2.69
CA LYS A 152 -11.37 10.34 1.65
C LYS A 152 -10.64 9.72 0.47
N TRP A 153 -11.04 10.12 -0.75
CA TRP A 153 -10.53 9.62 -2.04
C TRP A 153 -10.84 8.15 -2.34
N CYS A 154 -11.67 7.48 -1.54
CA CYS A 154 -12.15 6.15 -1.87
C CYS A 154 -13.09 6.22 -3.08
N ARG A 155 -12.88 5.36 -4.06
CA ARG A 155 -13.67 5.35 -5.30
C ARG A 155 -15.02 4.68 -5.07
N PRO A 156 -16.16 5.33 -5.39
CA PRO A 156 -17.46 4.67 -5.42
C PRO A 156 -17.51 3.61 -6.53
N ASN A 157 -18.39 2.63 -6.37
CA ASN A 157 -18.60 1.54 -7.34
C ASN A 157 -17.33 0.74 -7.67
N TYR A 158 -16.37 0.70 -6.75
CA TYR A 158 -15.13 -0.06 -6.90
C TYR A 158 -14.99 -1.11 -5.79
N ASN A 159 -14.39 -0.82 -4.67
CA ASN A 159 -14.12 -1.77 -3.58
C ASN A 159 -14.61 -1.32 -2.20
N SER A 160 -15.46 -0.32 -2.13
CA SER A 160 -16.00 0.15 -0.84
C SER A 160 -17.50 0.36 -0.93
N ALA A 161 -18.24 -0.41 -0.14
CA ALA A 161 -19.68 -0.22 0.01
C ALA A 161 -19.99 1.17 0.58
N VAL A 162 -19.20 1.63 1.56
CA VAL A 162 -19.38 2.95 2.18
C VAL A 162 -19.25 4.07 1.14
N ALA A 163 -18.17 4.06 0.33
CA ALA A 163 -17.98 5.07 -0.72
C ALA A 163 -19.10 5.02 -1.77
N THR A 164 -19.57 3.83 -2.13
CA THR A 164 -20.67 3.63 -3.07
C THR A 164 -21.97 4.17 -2.51
N PHE A 165 -22.30 3.87 -1.25
CA PHE A 165 -23.52 4.36 -0.60
C PHE A 165 -23.50 5.89 -0.45
N CYS A 166 -22.38 6.45 0.02
CA CYS A 166 -22.25 7.91 0.11
C CYS A 166 -22.45 8.60 -1.26
N ASN A 167 -21.81 8.07 -2.31
CA ASN A 167 -21.98 8.60 -3.67
C ASN A 167 -23.44 8.49 -4.14
N ASN A 168 -24.07 7.34 -3.94
CA ASN A 168 -25.43 7.12 -4.40
C ASN A 168 -26.42 8.02 -3.67
N ILE A 169 -26.30 8.15 -2.34
CA ILE A 169 -27.15 9.07 -1.56
C ILE A 169 -26.96 10.52 -2.02
N ALA A 170 -25.70 10.95 -2.21
CA ALA A 170 -25.42 12.32 -2.64
C ALA A 170 -25.92 12.67 -4.06
N ASN A 171 -26.21 11.66 -4.88
CA ASN A 171 -26.69 11.83 -6.26
C ASN A 171 -28.12 11.28 -6.47
N ASP A 172 -28.88 11.05 -5.41
CA ASP A 172 -30.23 10.48 -5.44
C ASP A 172 -30.33 9.16 -6.22
N LEU A 173 -29.27 8.34 -6.17
CA LEU A 173 -29.22 7.03 -6.81
C LEU A 173 -29.65 5.94 -5.81
N PRO A 174 -30.22 4.81 -6.29
CA PRO A 174 -30.65 3.72 -5.42
C PRO A 174 -29.45 3.05 -4.73
N ILE A 175 -29.67 2.63 -3.48
CA ILE A 175 -28.74 1.78 -2.73
C ILE A 175 -29.22 0.32 -2.86
N THR A 176 -28.28 -0.57 -3.15
CA THR A 176 -28.53 -2.01 -3.17
C THR A 176 -27.72 -2.69 -2.07
N VAL A 177 -28.39 -3.41 -1.19
CA VAL A 177 -27.79 -4.30 -0.20
C VAL A 177 -28.01 -5.73 -0.69
N ASN A 178 -26.92 -6.38 -1.14
CA ASN A 178 -27.01 -7.72 -1.72
C ASN A 178 -27.40 -8.77 -0.68
N ASP A 179 -26.78 -8.71 0.49
CA ASP A 179 -27.06 -9.59 1.62
C ASP A 179 -27.00 -8.79 2.93
N PRO A 180 -28.16 -8.56 3.58
CA PRO A 180 -28.24 -7.81 4.83
C PRO A 180 -27.65 -8.56 6.04
N SER A 181 -27.35 -9.85 5.93
CA SER A 181 -26.73 -10.63 7.00
C SER A 181 -25.21 -10.49 7.08
N VAL A 182 -24.59 -9.92 6.05
CA VAL A 182 -23.13 -9.74 6.00
C VAL A 182 -22.67 -8.70 6.99
N VAL A 183 -21.82 -9.11 7.94
CA VAL A 183 -21.14 -8.21 8.87
C VAL A 183 -19.82 -7.75 8.25
N MET A 184 -19.66 -6.44 8.10
CA MET A 184 -18.47 -5.83 7.52
C MET A 184 -17.60 -5.22 8.62
N HIS A 185 -16.32 -5.62 8.68
CA HIS A 185 -15.32 -4.93 9.49
C HIS A 185 -14.79 -3.73 8.70
N LEU A 186 -15.11 -2.53 9.18
CA LEU A 186 -14.77 -1.28 8.53
C LEU A 186 -13.66 -0.57 9.29
N VAL A 187 -12.63 -0.06 8.59
CA VAL A 187 -11.58 0.78 9.16
C VAL A 187 -11.45 2.06 8.35
N TYR A 188 -11.38 3.18 9.05
CA TYR A 188 -11.21 4.48 8.44
C TYR A 188 -9.77 4.66 7.95
N ILE A 189 -9.60 5.30 6.79
CA ILE A 189 -8.30 5.38 6.13
C ILE A 189 -7.24 6.12 6.95
N ASP A 190 -7.63 7.13 7.74
CA ASP A 190 -6.64 7.87 8.54
C ASP A 190 -6.10 7.01 9.69
N ASP A 191 -6.92 6.12 10.30
CA ASP A 191 -6.46 5.17 11.31
C ASP A 191 -5.43 4.20 10.72
N VAL A 192 -5.63 3.78 9.45
CA VAL A 192 -4.65 2.94 8.74
C VAL A 192 -3.37 3.70 8.49
N VAL A 193 -3.45 4.95 8.05
CA VAL A 193 -2.27 5.78 7.79
C VAL A 193 -1.48 6.05 9.06
N ASP A 194 -2.18 6.30 10.17
CA ASP A 194 -1.56 6.50 11.48
C ASP A 194 -0.82 5.24 11.94
N GLU A 195 -1.42 4.06 11.79
CA GLU A 195 -0.78 2.77 12.09
C GLU A 195 0.45 2.48 11.20
N LEU A 196 0.41 2.88 9.93
CA LEU A 196 1.52 2.65 8.99
C LEU A 196 2.74 3.55 9.28
N ILE A 197 2.52 4.73 9.89
CA ILE A 197 3.57 5.72 10.16
C ILE A 197 4.11 5.59 11.60
N GLY A 198 3.27 5.07 12.54
CA GLY A 198 3.62 4.89 13.96
C GLY A 198 4.54 3.75 14.18
#